data_e54b9d2f545e82e5b7a5d0ba296ffee7
#
_entry.id   e54b9d2f545e82e5b7a5d0ba296ffee7
#
_cell.length_a   1.000
_cell.length_b   1.000
_cell.length_c   1.000
_cell.angle_alpha   90.00
_cell.angle_beta   90.00
_cell.angle_gamma   90.00
#
_symmetry.space_group_name_H-M   'P 1'
#
loop_
_entity.id
_entity.type
_entity.pdbx_description
1 polymer ?
#
loop_
_entity_poly.entity_id
_entity_poly.type
_entity_poly.pdbx_seq_one_letter_code
_entity_poly.pdbx_strand_id
1 'polypeptide(L)'
;MKRTLFAFALIATALPAAAQERDPAYAAARAAGQVGELPDGYIGVVGAATKDLLALVNKINIQRKAVYTQRSAASGSTVEEMAFTTGCNLILKTAPGEKYRDPAGHWQTRTSAAPTRDPRCV
;
A
#
# COMPACT_ATOMS: atom_id res chain seq x y z
N MET A 1 16.09 54.52 -11.68
CA MET A 1 16.35 53.30 -10.89
C MET A 1 15.20 52.33 -11.10
N LYS A 2 15.40 51.31 -11.92
CA LYS A 2 14.38 50.26 -12.18
C LYS A 2 14.57 49.18 -11.13
N ARG A 3 13.61 49.04 -10.21
CA ARG A 3 13.54 47.95 -9.25
C ARG A 3 12.91 46.72 -9.93
N THR A 4 13.71 45.75 -10.30
CA THR A 4 13.25 44.43 -10.76
C THR A 4 12.84 43.62 -9.56
N LEU A 5 11.55 43.41 -9.38
CA LEU A 5 10.99 42.43 -8.42
C LEU A 5 11.14 41.05 -9.03
N PHE A 6 12.05 40.24 -8.48
CA PHE A 6 12.10 38.82 -8.74
C PHE A 6 11.00 38.14 -7.92
N ALA A 7 9.95 37.71 -8.58
CA ALA A 7 8.95 36.84 -8.00
C ALA A 7 9.54 35.41 -7.92
N PHE A 8 9.88 34.97 -6.72
CA PHE A 8 10.19 33.55 -6.47
C PHE A 8 8.87 32.76 -6.52
N ALA A 9 8.64 32.08 -7.62
CA ALA A 9 7.58 31.08 -7.69
C ALA A 9 8.01 29.87 -6.84
N LEU A 10 7.37 29.68 -5.68
CA LEU A 10 7.45 28.44 -4.91
C LEU A 10 6.76 27.34 -5.72
N ILE A 11 7.54 26.53 -6.39
CA ILE A 11 7.05 25.30 -7.00
C ILE A 11 6.89 24.29 -5.86
N ALA A 12 5.67 24.14 -5.36
CA ALA A 12 5.31 23.03 -4.46
C ALA A 12 5.33 21.75 -5.29
N THR A 13 6.41 21.00 -5.22
CA THR A 13 6.47 19.66 -5.79
C THR A 13 5.63 18.73 -4.93
N ALA A 14 4.41 18.42 -5.35
CA ALA A 14 3.63 17.36 -4.77
C ALA A 14 4.34 16.03 -5.05
N LEU A 15 4.82 15.34 -3.98
CA LEU A 15 5.38 13.99 -4.10
C LEU A 15 4.28 13.05 -4.63
N PRO A 16 4.58 12.18 -5.63
CA PRO A 16 3.62 11.19 -6.10
C PRO A 16 3.17 10.30 -4.93
N ALA A 17 1.90 9.90 -4.88
CA ALA A 17 1.36 9.03 -3.82
C ALA A 17 2.19 7.74 -3.61
N ALA A 18 2.80 7.19 -4.67
CA ALA A 18 3.72 6.06 -4.61
C ALA A 18 5.00 6.32 -3.78
N ALA A 19 5.42 7.57 -3.61
CA ALA A 19 6.59 7.92 -2.78
C ALA A 19 6.24 7.96 -1.29
N GLN A 20 4.97 8.18 -0.92
CA GLN A 20 4.49 8.18 0.46
C GLN A 20 4.38 6.76 1.03
N GLU A 21 4.23 5.73 0.19
CA GLU A 21 4.20 4.32 0.59
C GLU A 21 5.61 3.72 0.78
N ARG A 22 6.66 4.47 0.48
CA ARG A 22 8.05 4.00 0.57
C ARG A 22 8.70 4.35 1.90
N ASP A 23 8.03 4.02 3.00
CA ASP A 23 8.69 3.95 4.30
C ASP A 23 9.85 2.93 4.20
N PRO A 24 11.11 3.30 4.50
CA PRO A 24 12.24 2.37 4.41
C PRO A 24 12.07 1.13 5.27
N ALA A 25 11.46 1.25 6.44
CA ALA A 25 11.17 0.12 7.32
C ALA A 25 10.13 -0.82 6.69
N TYR A 26 9.12 -0.26 6.02
CA TYR A 26 8.13 -1.05 5.29
C TYR A 26 8.75 -1.77 4.09
N ALA A 27 9.57 -1.09 3.30
CA ALA A 27 10.26 -1.70 2.17
C ALA A 27 11.16 -2.86 2.62
N ALA A 28 11.90 -2.70 3.72
CA ALA A 28 12.73 -3.74 4.31
C ALA A 28 11.91 -4.93 4.83
N ALA A 29 10.80 -4.69 5.51
CA ALA A 29 9.92 -5.74 6.02
C ALA A 29 9.26 -6.54 4.89
N ARG A 30 8.88 -5.89 3.79
CA ARG A 30 8.37 -6.56 2.57
C ARG A 30 9.43 -7.46 1.96
N ALA A 31 10.62 -6.93 1.73
CA ALA A 31 11.72 -7.68 1.13
C ALA A 31 12.13 -8.89 1.98
N ALA A 32 12.07 -8.76 3.32
CA ALA A 32 12.35 -9.84 4.26
C ALA A 32 11.19 -10.85 4.41
N GLY A 33 10.03 -10.60 3.79
CA GLY A 33 8.86 -11.46 3.91
C GLY A 33 8.19 -11.42 5.28
N GLN A 34 8.42 -10.39 6.07
CA GLN A 34 7.84 -10.23 7.41
C GLN A 34 6.42 -9.64 7.39
N VAL A 35 6.08 -8.96 6.32
CA VAL A 35 4.74 -8.42 6.05
C VAL A 35 4.31 -8.79 4.64
N GLY A 36 3.01 -8.82 4.39
CA GLY A 36 2.47 -9.11 3.08
C GLY A 36 1.11 -8.45 2.85
N GLU A 37 0.69 -8.44 1.60
CA GLU A 37 -0.59 -7.87 1.17
C GLU A 37 -1.75 -8.80 1.53
N LEU A 38 -2.81 -8.23 2.06
CA LEU A 38 -4.07 -8.91 2.35
C LEU A 38 -5.11 -8.61 1.26
N PRO A 39 -6.07 -9.51 1.01
CA PRO A 39 -7.13 -9.30 0.03
C PRO A 39 -8.04 -8.09 0.32
N ASP A 40 -8.12 -7.67 1.58
CA ASP A 40 -8.95 -6.53 2.01
C ASP A 40 -8.32 -5.15 1.75
N GLY A 41 -7.13 -5.10 1.19
CA GLY A 41 -6.43 -3.86 0.87
C GLY A 41 -5.46 -3.35 1.94
N TYR A 42 -5.28 -4.10 3.01
CA TYR A 42 -4.35 -3.80 4.09
C TYR A 42 -3.14 -4.73 4.06
N ILE A 43 -2.21 -4.54 4.96
CA ILE A 43 -1.09 -5.47 5.15
C ILE A 43 -1.23 -6.21 6.47
N GLY A 44 -0.61 -7.38 6.54
CA GLY A 44 -0.55 -8.21 7.74
C GLY A 44 0.87 -8.67 8.03
N VAL A 45 1.08 -9.14 9.27
CA VAL A 45 2.33 -9.75 9.70
C VAL A 45 2.37 -11.21 9.23
N VAL A 46 3.48 -11.61 8.63
CA VAL A 46 3.76 -13.00 8.25
C VAL A 46 4.66 -13.62 9.33
N GLY A 47 4.16 -14.66 9.99
CA GLY A 47 4.92 -15.34 11.05
C GLY A 47 4.90 -14.58 12.39
N ALA A 48 6.05 -14.54 13.06
CA ALA A 48 6.14 -13.96 14.41
C ALA A 48 5.93 -12.45 14.42
N ALA A 49 4.98 -11.99 15.21
CA ALA A 49 4.66 -10.58 15.38
C ALA A 49 5.51 -9.97 16.51
N THR A 50 6.53 -9.20 16.14
CA THR A 50 7.27 -8.37 17.09
C THR A 50 6.50 -7.08 17.37
N LYS A 51 6.79 -6.42 18.50
CA LYS A 51 6.18 -5.13 18.84
C LYS A 51 6.43 -4.07 17.77
N ASP A 52 7.66 -3.98 17.26
CA ASP A 52 8.03 -3.02 16.23
C ASP A 52 7.34 -3.30 14.89
N LEU A 53 7.21 -4.58 14.55
CA LEU A 53 6.54 -4.99 13.31
C LEU A 53 5.03 -4.70 13.37
N LEU A 54 4.38 -4.94 14.51
CA LEU A 54 2.97 -4.57 14.73
C LEU A 54 2.77 -3.06 14.64
N ALA A 55 3.66 -2.26 15.22
CA ALA A 55 3.58 -0.80 15.14
C ALA A 55 3.73 -0.31 13.69
N LEU A 56 4.64 -0.91 12.91
CA LEU A 56 4.81 -0.61 11.49
C LEU A 56 3.56 -0.94 10.68
N VAL A 57 2.99 -2.13 10.88
CA VAL A 57 1.77 -2.57 10.20
C VAL A 57 0.61 -1.64 10.52
N ASN A 58 0.42 -1.27 11.77
CA ASN A 58 -0.62 -0.31 12.18
C ASN A 58 -0.44 1.05 11.49
N LYS A 59 0.79 1.57 11.46
CA LYS A 59 1.10 2.85 10.79
C LYS A 59 0.72 2.82 9.33
N ILE A 60 1.13 1.80 8.60
CA ILE A 60 0.84 1.65 7.17
C ILE A 60 -0.67 1.50 6.93
N ASN A 61 -1.35 0.69 7.73
CA ASN A 61 -2.80 0.47 7.58
C ASN A 61 -3.62 1.73 7.89
N ILE A 62 -3.20 2.55 8.86
CA ILE A 62 -3.83 3.85 9.13
C ILE A 62 -3.68 4.78 7.91
N GLN A 63 -2.50 4.85 7.32
CA GLN A 63 -2.24 5.65 6.11
C GLN A 63 -3.08 5.17 4.93
N ARG A 64 -3.17 3.86 4.72
CA ARG A 64 -4.00 3.26 3.66
C ARG A 64 -5.49 3.57 3.86
N LYS A 65 -5.99 3.42 5.07
CA LYS A 65 -7.39 3.73 5.39
C LYS A 65 -7.74 5.18 5.10
N ALA A 66 -6.85 6.12 5.41
CA ALA A 66 -7.04 7.53 5.09
C ALA A 66 -7.15 7.76 3.57
N VAL A 67 -6.31 7.11 2.77
CA VAL A 67 -6.37 7.16 1.31
C VAL A 67 -7.66 6.54 0.78
N TYR A 68 -8.05 5.38 1.28
CA TYR A 68 -9.30 4.71 0.87
C TYR A 68 -10.53 5.54 1.20
N THR A 69 -10.55 6.16 2.38
CA THR A 69 -11.64 7.06 2.80
C THR A 69 -11.77 8.25 1.85
N GLN A 70 -10.66 8.88 1.50
CA GLN A 70 -10.65 10.02 0.57
C GLN A 70 -11.10 9.62 -0.83
N ARG A 71 -10.60 8.50 -1.36
CA ARG A 71 -10.95 8.02 -2.69
C ARG A 71 -12.40 7.54 -2.79
N SER A 72 -12.90 6.86 -1.77
CA SER A 72 -14.30 6.40 -1.73
C SER A 72 -15.27 7.57 -1.72
N ALA A 73 -14.97 8.64 -0.98
CA ALA A 73 -15.79 9.86 -0.98
C ALA A 73 -15.85 10.51 -2.37
N ALA A 74 -14.72 10.51 -3.12
CA ALA A 74 -14.66 11.08 -4.45
C ALA A 74 -15.38 10.23 -5.51
N SER A 75 -15.44 8.91 -5.34
CA SER A 75 -16.01 7.97 -6.33
C SER A 75 -17.43 7.51 -6.00
N GLY A 76 -17.96 7.83 -4.81
CA GLY A 76 -19.26 7.36 -4.36
C GLY A 76 -19.32 5.88 -3.97
N SER A 77 -18.14 5.25 -3.78
CA SER A 77 -18.01 3.88 -3.27
C SER A 77 -17.89 3.86 -1.75
N THR A 78 -17.97 2.67 -1.16
CA THR A 78 -17.64 2.49 0.26
C THR A 78 -16.13 2.41 0.47
N VAL A 79 -15.66 2.63 1.70
CA VAL A 79 -14.23 2.47 2.05
C VAL A 79 -13.80 1.02 1.84
N GLU A 80 -14.63 0.06 2.18
CA GLU A 80 -14.39 -1.37 2.03
C GLU A 80 -14.26 -1.78 0.55
N GLU A 81 -15.13 -1.26 -0.31
CA GLU A 81 -15.04 -1.51 -1.76
C GLU A 81 -13.76 -0.92 -2.35
N MET A 82 -13.40 0.29 -1.94
CA MET A 82 -12.16 0.94 -2.37
C MET A 82 -10.94 0.18 -1.87
N ALA A 83 -10.95 -0.27 -0.63
CA ALA A 83 -9.90 -1.07 -0.04
C ALA A 83 -9.74 -2.42 -0.76
N PHE A 84 -10.83 -3.11 -1.01
CA PHE A 84 -10.83 -4.39 -1.73
C PHE A 84 -10.28 -4.24 -3.16
N THR A 85 -10.77 -3.27 -3.92
CA THR A 85 -10.30 -3.02 -5.29
C THR A 85 -8.80 -2.69 -5.32
N THR A 86 -8.36 -1.87 -4.38
CA THR A 86 -6.93 -1.54 -4.26
C THR A 86 -6.11 -2.77 -3.86
N GLY A 87 -6.63 -3.58 -2.95
CA GLY A 87 -6.00 -4.84 -2.53
C GLY A 87 -5.80 -5.82 -3.70
N CYS A 88 -6.78 -5.95 -4.58
CA CYS A 88 -6.66 -6.72 -5.82
C CYS A 88 -5.43 -6.28 -6.65
N ASN A 89 -5.27 -4.97 -6.81
CA ASN A 89 -4.17 -4.40 -7.58
C ASN A 89 -2.83 -4.50 -6.87
N LEU A 90 -2.80 -4.33 -5.55
CA LEU A 90 -1.57 -4.43 -4.75
C LEU A 90 -1.03 -5.86 -4.75
N ILE A 91 -1.90 -6.86 -4.65
CA ILE A 91 -1.49 -8.27 -4.77
C ILE A 91 -0.95 -8.55 -6.17
N LEU A 92 -1.62 -8.05 -7.22
CA LEU A 92 -1.15 -8.22 -8.60
C LEU A 92 0.24 -7.62 -8.83
N LYS A 93 0.54 -6.51 -8.16
CA LYS A 93 1.81 -5.77 -8.28
C LYS A 93 2.92 -6.25 -7.36
N THR A 94 2.68 -7.25 -6.51
CA THR A 94 3.74 -7.82 -5.68
C THR A 94 4.90 -8.30 -6.55
N ALA A 95 6.12 -8.06 -6.10
CA ALA A 95 7.33 -8.54 -6.75
C ALA A 95 7.63 -9.99 -6.35
N PRO A 96 8.32 -10.77 -7.20
CA PRO A 96 8.79 -12.10 -6.81
C PRO A 96 9.53 -12.07 -5.48
N GLY A 97 9.19 -13.01 -4.58
CA GLY A 97 9.73 -13.10 -3.23
C GLY A 97 8.91 -12.37 -2.15
N GLU A 98 8.06 -11.43 -2.52
CA GLU A 98 7.15 -10.77 -1.58
C GLU A 98 5.98 -11.69 -1.19
N LYS A 99 5.36 -11.40 -0.05
CA LYS A 99 4.26 -12.20 0.50
C LYS A 99 2.91 -11.56 0.20
N TYR A 100 1.94 -12.41 -0.04
CA TYR A 100 0.53 -12.05 -0.12
C TYR A 100 -0.34 -13.18 0.46
N ARG A 101 -1.54 -12.86 0.88
CA ARG A 101 -2.51 -13.86 1.35
C ARG A 101 -3.46 -14.21 0.22
N ASP A 102 -3.63 -15.50 -0.03
CA ASP A 102 -4.58 -16.00 -1.02
C ASP A 102 -6.04 -15.94 -0.50
N PRO A 103 -7.05 -16.19 -1.36
CA PRO A 103 -8.46 -16.19 -0.92
C PRO A 103 -8.80 -17.22 0.14
N ALA A 104 -8.04 -18.30 0.22
CA ALA A 104 -8.22 -19.35 1.24
C ALA A 104 -7.62 -18.98 2.60
N GLY A 105 -6.92 -17.83 2.69
CA GLY A 105 -6.31 -17.36 3.92
C GLY A 105 -4.88 -17.86 4.16
N HIS A 106 -4.24 -18.43 3.16
CA HIS A 106 -2.85 -18.89 3.25
C HIS A 106 -1.87 -17.84 2.75
N TRP A 107 -0.75 -17.68 3.45
CA TRP A 107 0.36 -16.87 2.98
C TRP A 107 1.06 -17.55 1.82
N GLN A 108 1.22 -16.82 0.73
CA GLN A 108 1.92 -17.24 -0.47
C GLN A 108 3.15 -16.36 -0.70
N THR A 109 4.16 -16.94 -1.33
CA THR A 109 5.30 -16.19 -1.85
C THR A 109 5.06 -15.90 -3.33
N ARG A 110 5.13 -14.64 -3.73
CA ARG A 110 4.99 -14.26 -5.14
C ARG A 110 6.10 -14.90 -5.95
N THR A 111 5.73 -15.52 -7.05
CA THR A 111 6.63 -16.04 -8.08
C THR A 111 6.55 -15.17 -9.35
N SER A 112 7.19 -15.57 -10.43
CA SER A 112 7.02 -14.94 -11.75
C SER A 112 5.64 -15.19 -12.35
N ALA A 113 4.91 -16.21 -11.90
CA ALA A 113 3.55 -16.47 -12.30
C ALA A 113 2.57 -15.48 -11.64
N ALA A 114 1.40 -15.29 -12.24
CA ALA A 114 0.34 -14.46 -11.68
C ALA A 114 -0.06 -14.95 -10.27
N PRO A 115 -0.32 -14.04 -9.31
CA PRO A 115 -0.75 -14.44 -7.98
C PRO A 115 -2.19 -14.95 -8.00
N THR A 116 -2.51 -15.84 -7.06
CA THR A 116 -3.90 -16.27 -6.83
C THR A 116 -4.66 -15.18 -6.11
N ARG A 117 -5.63 -14.58 -6.77
CA ARG A 117 -6.45 -13.49 -6.23
C ARG A 117 -7.90 -13.93 -6.07
N ASP A 118 -8.67 -13.15 -5.30
CA ASP A 118 -10.12 -13.32 -5.21
C ASP A 118 -10.73 -13.28 -6.63
N PRO A 119 -11.66 -14.20 -6.96
CA PRO A 119 -12.29 -14.23 -8.30
C PRO A 119 -13.04 -12.94 -8.67
N ARG A 120 -13.41 -12.12 -7.69
CA ARG A 120 -14.05 -10.81 -7.93
C ARG A 120 -13.05 -9.74 -8.37
N CYS A 121 -11.74 -9.99 -8.27
CA CYS A 121 -10.71 -9.10 -8.79
C CYS A 121 -10.77 -9.07 -10.33
N VAL A 122 -10.82 -7.88 -10.89
CA VAL A 122 -10.85 -7.65 -12.34
C VAL A 122 -9.59 -6.94 -12.81
#